data_2149e060ea18058f8ab4abe62c5fb2f2
#
_entry.id   2149e060ea18058f8ab4abe62c5fb2f2
#
_cell.length_a   1.000
_cell.length_b   1.000
_cell.length_c   1.000
_cell.angle_alpha   90.00
_cell.angle_beta   90.00
_cell.angle_gamma   90.00
#
_symmetry.space_group_name_H-M   'P 1'
#
loop_
_entity.id
_entity.type
_entity.pdbx_description
1 polymer ?
#
loop_
_entity_poly.entity_id
_entity_poly.type
_entity_poly.pdbx_seq_one_letter_code
_entity_poly.pdbx_strand_id
1 'polypeptide(L)'
;RRLTTALTAGGMALVVYVFATVLMLAAGLEQTLVATGQDDNVVVIRRASQSEVQSGIDRQQAAIVETLPDIATGADGNRMVSREPVVLISLPKRDSAKPSNVVIRGVTPEGVALRPQARIVEGRMFRPGTSEIVTGRAIASGFRGAGVGETMRFGSRDWTVVGSFEA
;
A
#
# COMPACT_ATOMS: atom_id res chain seq x y z
N ARG A 1 -42.91 -36.90 12.85
CA ARG A 1 -43.05 -35.95 11.74
C ARG A 1 -42.49 -34.56 12.03
N ARG A 2 -42.76 -33.91 13.19
CA ARG A 2 -42.27 -32.57 13.53
C ARG A 2 -40.72 -32.55 13.70
N LEU A 3 -40.14 -33.59 14.29
CA LEU A 3 -38.70 -33.69 14.49
C LEU A 3 -37.95 -33.86 13.16
N THR A 4 -38.44 -34.71 12.25
CA THR A 4 -37.83 -34.87 10.93
C THR A 4 -37.88 -33.60 10.10
N THR A 5 -39.01 -32.88 10.13
CA THR A 5 -39.15 -31.59 9.44
C THR A 5 -38.22 -30.55 10.04
N ALA A 6 -38.03 -30.50 11.36
CA ALA A 6 -37.11 -29.59 12.02
C ALA A 6 -35.62 -29.89 11.67
N LEU A 7 -35.29 -31.19 11.59
CA LEU A 7 -33.91 -31.60 11.19
C LEU A 7 -33.62 -31.26 9.73
N THR A 8 -34.55 -31.49 8.83
CA THR A 8 -34.34 -31.13 7.40
C THR A 8 -34.29 -29.62 7.22
N ALA A 9 -35.17 -28.86 7.88
CA ALA A 9 -35.14 -27.40 7.81
C ALA A 9 -33.85 -26.84 8.42
N GLY A 10 -33.41 -27.39 9.55
CA GLY A 10 -32.11 -27.01 10.18
C GLY A 10 -30.93 -27.33 9.29
N GLY A 11 -30.91 -28.48 8.62
CA GLY A 11 -29.88 -28.84 7.65
C GLY A 11 -29.81 -27.88 6.46
N MET A 12 -30.99 -27.57 5.89
CA MET A 12 -31.05 -26.59 4.79
C MET A 12 -30.62 -25.18 5.23
N ALA A 13 -31.07 -24.75 6.42
CA ALA A 13 -30.66 -23.46 6.97
C ALA A 13 -29.14 -23.38 7.19
N LEU A 14 -28.51 -24.46 7.68
CA LEU A 14 -27.06 -24.54 7.84
C LEU A 14 -26.32 -24.41 6.49
N VAL A 15 -26.78 -25.11 5.47
CA VAL A 15 -26.17 -25.04 4.12
C VAL A 15 -26.29 -23.62 3.58
N VAL A 16 -27.45 -23.00 3.66
CA VAL A 16 -27.64 -21.61 3.20
C VAL A 16 -26.78 -20.64 4.00
N TYR A 17 -26.68 -20.82 5.31
CA TYR A 17 -25.84 -19.99 6.18
C TYR A 17 -24.36 -20.08 5.79
N VAL A 18 -23.84 -21.29 5.61
CA VAL A 18 -22.43 -21.49 5.21
C VAL A 18 -22.17 -20.85 3.84
N PHE A 19 -23.08 -21.06 2.87
CA PHE A 19 -22.94 -20.51 1.53
C PHE A 19 -22.98 -18.97 1.55
N ALA A 20 -23.92 -18.38 2.29
CA ALA A 20 -24.00 -16.92 2.46
C ALA A 20 -22.74 -16.34 3.12
N THR A 21 -22.19 -17.02 4.14
CA THR A 21 -20.96 -16.58 4.80
C THR A 21 -19.77 -16.58 3.85
N VAL A 22 -19.62 -17.60 3.02
CA VAL A 22 -18.55 -17.67 2.00
C VAL A 22 -18.69 -16.56 0.96
N LEU A 23 -19.93 -16.30 0.49
CA LEU A 23 -20.18 -15.21 -0.47
C LEU A 23 -19.90 -13.83 0.15
N MET A 24 -20.29 -13.61 1.41
CA MET A 24 -20.01 -12.36 2.13
C MET A 24 -18.51 -12.16 2.31
N LEU A 25 -17.75 -13.21 2.64
CA LEU A 25 -16.31 -13.15 2.74
C LEU A 25 -15.65 -12.82 1.40
N ALA A 26 -16.10 -13.48 0.32
CA ALA A 26 -15.59 -13.22 -1.03
C ALA A 26 -15.85 -11.76 -1.46
N ALA A 27 -17.08 -11.27 -1.26
CA ALA A 27 -17.44 -9.88 -1.56
C ALA A 27 -16.66 -8.87 -0.71
N GLY A 28 -16.45 -9.17 0.57
CA GLY A 28 -15.65 -8.32 1.47
C GLY A 28 -14.18 -8.24 1.05
N LEU A 29 -13.60 -9.36 0.62
CA LEU A 29 -12.23 -9.39 0.08
C LEU A 29 -12.13 -8.60 -1.22
N GLU A 30 -13.05 -8.80 -2.15
CA GLU A 30 -13.10 -8.04 -3.41
C GLU A 30 -13.22 -6.55 -3.15
N GLN A 31 -14.12 -6.12 -2.29
CA GLN A 31 -14.31 -4.72 -1.93
C GLN A 31 -13.04 -4.11 -1.30
N THR A 32 -12.34 -4.85 -0.45
CA THR A 32 -11.10 -4.39 0.18
C THR A 32 -9.98 -4.25 -0.83
N LEU A 33 -9.86 -5.17 -1.79
CA LEU A 33 -8.82 -5.14 -2.83
C LEU A 33 -9.06 -4.00 -3.83
N VAL A 34 -10.31 -3.76 -4.22
CA VAL A 34 -10.66 -2.67 -5.16
C VAL A 34 -10.54 -1.30 -4.49
N ALA A 35 -10.88 -1.18 -3.20
CA ALA A 35 -10.82 0.10 -2.48
C ALA A 35 -9.41 0.68 -2.33
N THR A 36 -8.37 -0.15 -2.46
CA THR A 36 -6.95 0.27 -2.33
C THR A 36 -6.29 0.68 -3.64
N GLY A 37 -6.96 0.50 -4.79
CA GLY A 37 -6.46 0.84 -6.13
C GLY A 37 -7.32 1.87 -6.84
N GLN A 38 -6.81 2.32 -7.99
CA GLN A 38 -7.59 3.04 -9.00
C GLN A 38 -7.56 2.21 -10.28
N ASP A 39 -8.69 2.12 -10.97
CA ASP A 39 -8.85 1.25 -12.14
C ASP A 39 -7.94 1.63 -13.31
N ASP A 40 -7.49 2.87 -13.36
CA ASP A 40 -6.61 3.44 -14.39
C ASP A 40 -5.12 3.50 -13.98
N ASN A 41 -4.78 3.11 -12.75
CA ASN A 41 -3.40 3.04 -12.28
C ASN A 41 -2.80 1.65 -12.48
N VAL A 42 -1.64 1.59 -13.11
CA VAL A 42 -0.89 0.34 -13.35
C VAL A 42 0.46 0.38 -12.67
N VAL A 43 0.83 -0.71 -12.04
CA VAL A 43 2.19 -0.91 -11.52
C VAL A 43 2.97 -1.76 -12.51
N VAL A 44 4.04 -1.20 -13.07
CA VAL A 44 4.92 -1.90 -13.99
C VAL A 44 6.04 -2.56 -13.20
N ILE A 45 6.13 -3.88 -13.30
CA ILE A 45 7.19 -4.68 -12.67
C ILE A 45 7.95 -5.49 -13.72
N ARG A 46 9.17 -5.88 -13.40
CA ARG A 46 9.96 -6.75 -14.25
C ARG A 46 9.25 -8.10 -14.47
N ARG A 47 9.29 -8.61 -15.67
CA ARG A 47 8.73 -9.94 -16.00
C ARG A 47 9.30 -11.01 -15.07
N ALA A 48 8.44 -11.87 -14.55
CA ALA A 48 8.73 -12.93 -13.58
C ALA A 48 9.09 -12.45 -12.15
N SER A 49 9.01 -11.16 -11.84
CA SER A 49 9.04 -10.69 -10.45
C SER A 49 7.71 -10.98 -9.78
N GLN A 50 7.76 -11.50 -8.54
CA GLN A 50 6.56 -11.81 -7.76
C GLN A 50 6.07 -10.61 -6.94
N SER A 51 6.91 -9.59 -6.80
CA SER A 51 6.60 -8.38 -6.03
C SER A 51 7.40 -7.18 -6.53
N GLU A 52 6.95 -5.99 -6.18
CA GLU A 52 7.66 -4.73 -6.49
C GLU A 52 9.09 -4.70 -5.91
N VAL A 53 9.27 -5.23 -4.69
CA VAL A 53 10.59 -5.28 -4.02
C VAL A 53 11.59 -6.14 -4.77
N GLN A 54 11.13 -7.14 -5.49
CA GLN A 54 11.98 -8.03 -6.29
C GLN A 54 12.14 -7.55 -7.73
N SER A 55 11.43 -6.49 -8.11
CA SER A 55 11.45 -5.94 -9.46
C SER A 55 12.62 -4.95 -9.62
N GLY A 56 13.59 -5.31 -10.46
CA GLY A 56 14.65 -4.41 -10.89
C GLY A 56 14.39 -3.91 -12.30
N ILE A 57 13.96 -2.66 -12.45
CA ILE A 57 13.84 -1.96 -13.73
C ILE A 57 14.95 -0.93 -13.79
N ASP A 58 15.77 -0.97 -14.83
CA ASP A 58 16.83 0.01 -15.02
C ASP A 58 16.28 1.34 -15.58
N ARG A 59 17.14 2.38 -15.59
CA ARG A 59 16.74 3.72 -16.05
C ARG A 59 16.33 3.77 -17.52
N GLN A 60 16.92 2.95 -18.35
CA GLN A 60 16.61 2.94 -19.79
C GLN A 60 15.25 2.30 -20.02
N GLN A 61 14.97 1.18 -19.33
CA GLN A 61 13.67 0.52 -19.37
C GLN A 61 12.57 1.43 -18.82
N ALA A 62 12.82 2.13 -17.71
CA ALA A 62 11.87 3.09 -17.15
C ALA A 62 11.61 4.25 -18.14
N ALA A 63 12.63 4.77 -18.81
CA ALA A 63 12.48 5.82 -19.80
C ALA A 63 11.64 5.37 -21.01
N ILE A 64 11.76 4.10 -21.44
CA ILE A 64 10.92 3.54 -22.50
C ILE A 64 9.45 3.51 -22.06
N VAL A 65 9.18 3.06 -20.84
CA VAL A 65 7.82 3.03 -20.29
C VAL A 65 7.21 4.43 -20.30
N GLU A 66 7.96 5.46 -19.90
CA GLU A 66 7.47 6.84 -19.88
C GLU A 66 7.07 7.38 -21.27
N THR A 67 7.59 6.81 -22.35
CA THR A 67 7.26 7.25 -23.72
C THR A 67 6.03 6.57 -24.30
N LEU A 68 5.44 5.59 -23.61
CA LEU A 68 4.27 4.87 -24.09
C LEU A 68 3.07 5.82 -24.29
N PRO A 69 2.34 5.71 -25.40
CA PRO A 69 1.22 6.59 -25.70
C PRO A 69 0.06 6.46 -24.72
N ASP A 70 -0.06 5.32 -24.08
CA ASP A 70 -1.15 5.00 -23.13
C ASP A 70 -1.01 5.69 -21.77
N ILE A 71 0.14 6.33 -21.49
CA ILE A 71 0.35 7.06 -20.25
C ILE A 71 -0.39 8.40 -20.30
N ALA A 72 -1.28 8.61 -19.35
CA ALA A 72 -2.02 9.86 -19.21
C ALA A 72 -1.09 11.05 -18.97
N THR A 73 -1.55 12.23 -19.38
CA THR A 73 -0.90 13.51 -19.12
C THR A 73 -1.71 14.25 -18.06
N GLY A 74 -1.03 14.73 -17.03
CA GLY A 74 -1.65 15.53 -15.96
C GLY A 74 -2.05 16.93 -16.44
N ALA A 75 -2.77 17.65 -15.59
CA ALA A 75 -3.21 19.03 -15.87
C ALA A 75 -2.04 20.02 -16.03
N ASP A 76 -0.88 19.69 -15.50
CA ASP A 76 0.39 20.44 -15.61
C ASP A 76 1.18 20.12 -16.90
N GLY A 77 0.65 19.26 -17.77
CA GLY A 77 1.31 18.79 -18.99
C GLY A 77 2.35 17.70 -18.77
N ASN A 78 2.60 17.28 -17.54
CA ASN A 78 3.53 16.21 -17.24
C ASN A 78 2.89 14.83 -17.41
N ARG A 79 3.71 13.85 -17.78
CA ARG A 79 3.27 12.46 -17.87
C ARG A 79 2.99 11.91 -16.45
N MET A 80 1.85 11.26 -16.28
CA MET A 80 1.44 10.66 -15.00
C MET A 80 2.17 9.33 -14.79
N VAL A 81 3.47 9.41 -14.50
CA VAL A 81 4.33 8.27 -14.25
C VAL A 81 5.29 8.57 -13.11
N SER A 82 5.51 7.58 -12.23
CA SER A 82 6.42 7.71 -11.09
C SER A 82 7.42 6.57 -11.08
N ARG A 83 8.71 6.90 -11.01
CA ARG A 83 9.80 5.93 -10.81
C ARG A 83 10.06 5.82 -9.32
N GLU A 84 9.75 4.67 -8.76
CA GLU A 84 9.72 4.49 -7.32
C GLU A 84 10.69 3.39 -6.88
N PRO A 85 11.78 3.73 -6.19
CA PRO A 85 12.57 2.73 -5.50
C PRO A 85 11.76 2.18 -4.32
N VAL A 86 11.69 0.84 -4.22
CA VAL A 86 11.02 0.13 -3.14
C VAL A 86 12.03 -0.75 -2.44
N VAL A 87 12.23 -0.52 -1.16
CA VAL A 87 13.19 -1.27 -0.34
C VAL A 87 12.55 -1.76 0.95
N LEU A 88 13.05 -2.86 1.49
CA LEU A 88 12.70 -3.36 2.81
C LEU A 88 13.76 -2.93 3.81
N ILE A 89 13.31 -2.38 4.92
CA ILE A 89 14.14 -2.15 6.09
C ILE A 89 13.57 -2.89 7.29
N SER A 90 14.42 -3.21 8.26
CA SER A 90 14.00 -3.86 9.50
C SER A 90 13.93 -2.84 10.62
N LEU A 91 12.74 -2.69 11.22
CA LEU A 91 12.51 -1.79 12.35
C LEU A 91 12.06 -2.57 13.58
N PRO A 92 12.46 -2.15 14.79
CA PRO A 92 11.98 -2.75 16.03
C PRO A 92 10.53 -2.34 16.30
N LYS A 93 9.69 -3.30 16.65
CA LYS A 93 8.32 -3.04 17.10
C LYS A 93 8.32 -2.35 18.47
N ARG A 94 7.31 -1.52 18.75
CA ARG A 94 7.19 -0.83 20.06
C ARG A 94 6.88 -1.78 21.20
N ASP A 95 6.03 -2.76 20.95
CA ASP A 95 5.52 -3.69 21.95
C ASP A 95 6.51 -4.80 22.33
N SER A 96 7.29 -5.29 21.42
CA SER A 96 8.13 -6.48 21.59
C SER A 96 9.62 -6.25 21.31
N ALA A 97 9.99 -5.10 20.81
CA ALA A 97 11.32 -4.78 20.29
C ALA A 97 11.87 -5.79 19.23
N LYS A 98 11.07 -6.80 18.84
CA LYS A 98 11.44 -7.73 17.77
C LYS A 98 11.44 -6.98 16.44
N PRO A 99 12.48 -7.16 15.61
CA PRO A 99 12.52 -6.52 14.30
C PRO A 99 11.45 -7.11 13.38
N SER A 100 10.87 -6.27 12.56
CA SER A 100 9.98 -6.68 11.47
C SER A 100 10.24 -5.81 10.24
N ASN A 101 10.01 -6.38 9.06
CA ASN A 101 10.26 -5.69 7.82
C ASN A 101 9.17 -4.64 7.55
N VAL A 102 9.62 -3.46 7.16
CA VAL A 102 8.78 -2.34 6.72
C VAL A 102 9.22 -1.94 5.33
N VAL A 103 8.25 -1.68 4.46
CA VAL A 103 8.50 -1.21 3.09
C VAL A 103 8.72 0.29 3.11
N ILE A 104 9.82 0.73 2.53
CA ILE A 104 10.10 2.14 2.23
C ILE A 104 9.95 2.34 0.72
N ARG A 105 9.22 3.37 0.36
CA ARG A 105 8.97 3.75 -1.03
C ARG A 105 9.43 5.19 -1.27
N GLY A 106 10.32 5.39 -2.22
CA GLY A 106 10.60 6.74 -2.73
C GLY A 106 9.58 7.10 -3.78
N VAL A 107 8.96 8.27 -3.66
CA VAL A 107 7.93 8.74 -4.59
C VAL A 107 8.29 10.09 -5.19
N THR A 108 7.82 10.34 -6.40
CA THR A 108 7.87 11.67 -7.05
C THR A 108 6.57 12.44 -6.72
N PRO A 109 6.49 13.75 -7.01
CA PRO A 109 5.23 14.49 -6.90
C PRO A 109 4.08 13.85 -7.69
N GLU A 110 4.36 13.35 -8.89
CA GLU A 110 3.40 12.61 -9.72
C GLU A 110 2.96 11.32 -9.03
N GLY A 111 3.89 10.62 -8.38
CA GLY A 111 3.60 9.41 -7.60
C GLY A 111 2.68 9.66 -6.40
N VAL A 112 2.77 10.84 -5.79
CA VAL A 112 1.81 11.27 -4.76
C VAL A 112 0.45 11.57 -5.38
N ALA A 113 0.42 12.27 -6.53
CA ALA A 113 -0.82 12.59 -7.24
C ALA A 113 -1.57 11.34 -7.75
N LEU A 114 -0.84 10.28 -8.09
CA LEU A 114 -1.40 8.97 -8.47
C LEU A 114 -2.07 8.23 -7.29
N ARG A 115 -1.97 8.74 -6.05
CA ARG A 115 -2.52 8.11 -4.83
C ARG A 115 -3.40 9.07 -4.05
N PRO A 116 -4.52 9.54 -4.61
CA PRO A 116 -5.39 10.53 -3.94
C PRO A 116 -6.03 9.97 -2.65
N GLN A 117 -6.10 8.65 -2.50
CA GLN A 117 -6.56 7.99 -1.28
C GLN A 117 -5.58 8.17 -0.10
N ALA A 118 -4.29 8.39 -0.35
CA ALA A 118 -3.29 8.61 0.69
C ALA A 118 -3.46 10.02 1.28
N ARG A 119 -4.06 10.12 2.46
CA ARG A 119 -4.36 11.38 3.14
C ARG A 119 -3.50 11.54 4.39
N ILE A 120 -2.91 12.71 4.57
CA ILE A 120 -2.21 13.04 5.81
C ILE A 120 -3.23 13.18 6.94
N VAL A 121 -3.05 12.41 8.00
CA VAL A 121 -3.90 12.42 9.20
C VAL A 121 -3.24 13.09 10.39
N GLU A 122 -1.89 13.21 10.37
CA GLU A 122 -1.11 13.89 11.40
C GLU A 122 0.12 14.56 10.78
N GLY A 123 0.48 15.74 11.22
CA GLY A 123 1.63 16.48 10.72
C GLY A 123 1.42 17.03 9.31
N ARG A 124 2.39 16.87 8.43
CA ARG A 124 2.36 17.39 7.05
C ARG A 124 3.05 16.43 6.07
N MET A 125 2.85 16.68 4.79
CA MET A 125 3.60 16.00 3.72
C MET A 125 5.07 16.38 3.77
N PHE A 126 5.95 15.46 3.41
CA PHE A 126 7.39 15.68 3.28
C PHE A 126 7.69 16.65 2.12
N ARG A 127 8.82 17.34 2.22
CA ARG A 127 9.34 18.19 1.15
C ARG A 127 10.27 17.37 0.26
N PRO A 128 10.03 17.33 -1.06
CA PRO A 128 10.94 16.66 -1.98
C PRO A 128 12.38 17.18 -1.88
N GLY A 129 13.35 16.28 -2.01
CA GLY A 129 14.78 16.64 -1.94
C GLY A 129 15.35 16.82 -0.52
N THR A 130 14.55 16.65 0.52
CA THR A 130 14.97 16.70 1.91
C THR A 130 15.12 15.30 2.54
N SER A 131 15.52 15.23 3.80
CA SER A 131 15.52 14.00 4.61
C SER A 131 14.24 13.85 5.43
N GLU A 132 13.11 14.28 4.87
CA GLU A 132 11.79 14.14 5.49
C GLU A 132 11.07 12.93 4.90
N ILE A 133 10.29 12.26 5.74
CA ILE A 133 9.43 11.14 5.32
C ILE A 133 8.07 11.24 6.01
N VAL A 134 7.08 10.55 5.42
CA VAL A 134 5.79 10.29 6.04
C VAL A 134 5.61 8.79 6.24
N THR A 135 4.92 8.40 7.29
CA THR A 135 4.70 6.99 7.65
C THR A 135 3.22 6.66 7.64
N GLY A 136 2.88 5.44 7.22
CA GLY A 136 1.51 4.95 7.38
C GLY A 136 1.14 4.88 8.87
N ARG A 137 -0.10 5.18 9.23
CA ARG A 137 -0.59 5.23 10.62
C ARG A 137 -0.26 3.97 11.43
N ALA A 138 -0.43 2.79 10.83
CA ALA A 138 -0.09 1.52 11.47
C ALA A 138 1.42 1.38 11.74
N ILE A 139 2.27 1.93 10.88
CA ILE A 139 3.72 1.93 11.06
C ILE A 139 4.11 2.95 12.14
N ALA A 140 3.55 4.16 12.12
CA ALA A 140 3.77 5.19 13.13
C ALA A 140 3.48 4.68 14.55
N SER A 141 2.38 3.96 14.74
CA SER A 141 1.98 3.42 16.03
C SER A 141 2.72 2.13 16.42
N GLY A 142 3.07 1.29 15.44
CA GLY A 142 3.61 -0.06 15.71
C GLY A 142 5.13 -0.14 15.85
N PHE A 143 5.88 0.82 15.33
CA PHE A 143 7.35 0.75 15.24
C PHE A 143 8.05 1.92 15.93
N ARG A 144 9.21 1.65 16.51
CA ARG A 144 10.07 2.67 17.14
C ARG A 144 10.75 3.52 16.06
N GLY A 145 10.83 4.81 16.28
CA GLY A 145 11.42 5.76 15.34
C GLY A 145 10.48 6.17 14.19
N ALA A 146 9.25 5.62 14.13
CA ALA A 146 8.32 5.82 13.03
C ALA A 146 7.18 6.83 13.33
N GLY A 147 7.07 7.33 14.57
CA GLY A 147 6.08 8.34 14.95
C GLY A 147 6.45 9.73 14.43
N VAL A 148 5.46 10.61 14.34
CA VAL A 148 5.68 12.00 13.92
C VAL A 148 6.65 12.69 14.88
N GLY A 149 7.69 13.35 14.35
CA GLY A 149 8.78 13.95 15.10
C GLY A 149 9.93 12.99 15.44
N GLU A 150 9.76 11.68 15.26
CA GLU A 150 10.82 10.70 15.47
C GLU A 150 11.76 10.62 14.25
N THR A 151 12.89 9.95 14.42
CA THR A 151 13.91 9.80 13.38
C THR A 151 14.17 8.32 13.12
N MET A 152 14.19 7.95 11.84
CA MET A 152 14.60 6.64 11.37
C MET A 152 15.93 6.72 10.64
N ARG A 153 16.79 5.71 10.84
CA ARG A 153 18.07 5.62 10.14
C ARG A 153 18.06 4.46 9.14
N PHE A 154 18.20 4.80 7.86
CA PHE A 154 18.39 3.82 6.79
C PHE A 154 19.09 4.45 5.59
N GLY A 155 19.72 3.61 4.75
CA GLY A 155 20.49 4.10 3.60
C GLY A 155 21.63 5.04 4.00
N SER A 156 22.24 4.81 5.19
CA SER A 156 23.32 5.66 5.76
C SER A 156 22.92 7.11 6.03
N ARG A 157 21.61 7.39 6.16
CA ARG A 157 21.07 8.73 6.42
C ARG A 157 19.99 8.66 7.51
N ASP A 158 19.87 9.76 8.24
CA ASP A 158 18.81 9.97 9.21
C ASP A 158 17.63 10.66 8.51
N TRP A 159 16.42 10.13 8.75
CA TRP A 159 15.18 10.59 8.14
C TRP A 159 14.19 11.00 9.22
N THR A 160 13.71 12.23 9.15
CA THR A 160 12.74 12.76 10.11
C THR A 160 11.32 12.48 9.64
N VAL A 161 10.51 11.88 10.49
CA VAL A 161 9.09 11.66 10.24
C VAL A 161 8.34 12.97 10.48
N VAL A 162 7.78 13.56 9.42
CA VAL A 162 7.09 14.86 9.49
C VAL A 162 5.58 14.74 9.40
N GLY A 163 5.06 13.56 9.14
CA GLY A 163 3.64 13.30 9.09
C GLY A 163 3.30 11.82 9.05
N SER A 164 2.04 11.53 9.28
CA SER A 164 1.45 10.20 9.17
C SER A 164 0.28 10.24 8.21
N PHE A 165 0.12 9.19 7.40
CA PHE A 165 -0.95 9.07 6.42
C PHE A 165 -1.78 7.81 6.60
N GLU A 166 -2.98 7.85 6.04
CA GLU A 166 -3.91 6.73 5.88
C GLU A 166 -4.27 6.59 4.38
N ALA A 167 -4.41 5.34 3.89
CA ALA A 167 -4.76 5.01 2.50
C ALA A 167 -5.72 3.84 2.45
#